data_417aa8f1ae40839042f784c9db81806f
#
_entry.id   417aa8f1ae40839042f784c9db81806f
#
_cell.length_a   1.000
_cell.length_b   1.000
_cell.length_c   1.000
_cell.angle_alpha   90.00
_cell.angle_beta   90.00
_cell.angle_gamma   90.00
#
_symmetry.space_group_name_H-M   'P 1'
#
loop_
_entity.id
_entity.type
_entity.pdbx_description
1 polymer ?
#
loop_
_entity_poly.entity_id
_entity_poly.type
_entity_poly.pdbx_seq_one_letter_code
_entity_poly.pdbx_strand_id
1 'polypeptide(L)'
;MDLLLVEDKDSFRRLLSQALAGSVWKVKAVADPQEALRALESGPFHVMVTDLRLPGMTGLELIRRARRLHPSLRVVLMSAFGEPKDIVEAMRLGADDFLPKPFDLDAFLALLDRLRALVGAPPPDPAEPWVAHSPVMQTLDAALRQAATSALPVVFRGERGSGRERCARRLHALRHPAAPYLSLPAATLGPEGPDPRMLQLLEGGSLFLAGLEHLSPEAAGPLARAMDSEAGKRLAWMGGLDAMGGLAPDIAQRLGSLELSVPPLRDRREDLLALTRLLLDQAAKREGRASPWLERAAERQLLGHAWPGNVRELEVLVGRTLLFAEGHAIRTFPDLGLGMATPLCLPWPEPGGLETMLRAVARSAEAQLLLRAMSEAAGDLPRAAETLGLTVRTLAQRLRDHAIPLEDCESTHSRKAP
;
A
#
# COMPACT_ATOMS: atom_id res chain seq x y z
N MET A 1 13.14 -13.06 -9.67
CA MET A 1 13.41 -12.86 -8.23
C MET A 1 13.55 -14.21 -7.57
N ASP A 2 14.51 -14.39 -6.65
CA ASP A 2 14.81 -15.70 -6.07
C ASP A 2 14.03 -15.89 -4.78
N LEU A 3 13.25 -16.98 -4.71
CA LEU A 3 12.43 -17.36 -3.57
C LEU A 3 12.93 -18.68 -3.00
N LEU A 4 13.17 -18.72 -1.69
CA LEU A 4 13.50 -19.92 -0.95
C LEU A 4 12.24 -20.44 -0.25
N LEU A 5 11.78 -21.63 -0.62
CA LEU A 5 10.63 -22.29 -0.01
C LEU A 5 11.12 -23.43 0.89
N VAL A 6 10.81 -23.38 2.19
CA VAL A 6 11.22 -24.38 3.17
C VAL A 6 9.98 -25.05 3.76
N GLU A 7 9.75 -26.31 3.38
CA GLU A 7 8.56 -27.08 3.76
C GLU A 7 8.93 -28.57 3.78
N ASP A 8 8.72 -29.22 4.91
CA ASP A 8 9.09 -30.65 5.10
C ASP A 8 8.14 -31.60 4.35
N LYS A 9 6.85 -31.26 4.24
CA LYS A 9 5.84 -32.06 3.56
C LYS A 9 5.98 -31.99 2.05
N ASP A 10 6.42 -33.08 1.44
CA ASP A 10 6.71 -33.16 0.00
C ASP A 10 5.53 -32.78 -0.90
N SER A 11 4.30 -33.27 -0.57
CA SER A 11 3.09 -32.94 -1.31
C SER A 11 2.79 -31.45 -1.30
N PHE A 12 2.92 -30.79 -0.16
CA PHE A 12 2.63 -29.38 -0.03
C PHE A 12 3.73 -28.50 -0.65
N ARG A 13 4.99 -28.89 -0.47
CA ARG A 13 6.14 -28.24 -1.12
C ARG A 13 6.01 -28.27 -2.65
N ARG A 14 5.60 -29.41 -3.24
CA ARG A 14 5.35 -29.53 -4.68
C ARG A 14 4.17 -28.68 -5.13
N LEU A 15 3.07 -28.67 -4.38
CA LEU A 15 1.90 -27.84 -4.68
C LEU A 15 2.28 -26.36 -4.79
N LEU A 16 2.98 -25.82 -3.80
CA LEU A 16 3.40 -24.41 -3.80
C LEU A 16 4.41 -24.12 -4.90
N SER A 17 5.34 -25.05 -5.16
CA SER A 17 6.30 -24.90 -6.26
C SER A 17 5.61 -24.90 -7.63
N GLN A 18 4.59 -25.72 -7.83
CA GLN A 18 3.81 -25.76 -9.08
C GLN A 18 2.99 -24.48 -9.26
N ALA A 19 2.40 -23.96 -8.17
CA ALA A 19 1.67 -22.70 -8.21
C ALA A 19 2.55 -21.51 -8.64
N LEU A 20 3.83 -21.57 -8.31
CA LEU A 20 4.81 -20.55 -8.69
C LEU A 20 5.47 -20.81 -10.04
N ALA A 21 5.19 -21.96 -10.68
CA ALA A 21 5.75 -22.29 -11.99
C ALA A 21 5.24 -21.31 -13.06
N GLY A 22 6.14 -20.73 -13.83
CA GLY A 22 5.80 -19.70 -14.83
C GLY A 22 5.59 -18.29 -14.29
N SER A 23 5.69 -18.10 -12.96
CA SER A 23 5.67 -16.79 -12.35
C SER A 23 7.05 -16.08 -12.42
N VAL A 24 7.12 -14.85 -11.90
CA VAL A 24 8.39 -14.09 -11.82
C VAL A 24 9.39 -14.66 -10.79
N TRP A 25 8.95 -15.65 -9.99
CA TRP A 25 9.76 -16.24 -8.93
C TRP A 25 10.59 -17.43 -9.44
N LYS A 26 11.90 -17.37 -9.22
CA LYS A 26 12.78 -18.52 -9.32
C LYS A 26 12.79 -19.23 -7.97
N VAL A 27 12.06 -20.33 -7.88
CA VAL A 27 11.86 -21.04 -6.61
C VAL A 27 12.95 -22.07 -6.39
N LYS A 28 13.65 -21.97 -5.25
CA LYS A 28 14.43 -23.06 -4.70
C LYS A 28 13.65 -23.65 -3.53
N ALA A 29 13.12 -24.84 -3.69
CA ALA A 29 12.33 -25.52 -2.68
C ALA A 29 13.18 -26.59 -2.00
N VAL A 30 13.23 -26.55 -0.65
CA VAL A 30 14.01 -27.46 0.20
C VAL A 30 13.14 -28.02 1.33
N ALA A 31 13.47 -29.24 1.80
CA ALA A 31 12.75 -29.89 2.88
C ALA A 31 13.39 -29.65 4.25
N ASP A 32 14.70 -29.39 4.25
CA ASP A 32 15.54 -29.33 5.44
C ASP A 32 16.00 -27.91 5.71
N PRO A 33 15.82 -27.38 6.94
CA PRO A 33 16.31 -26.05 7.31
C PRO A 33 17.83 -25.89 7.22
N GLN A 34 18.62 -26.97 7.35
CA GLN A 34 20.06 -26.90 7.13
C GLN A 34 20.41 -26.69 5.64
N GLU A 35 19.63 -27.30 4.75
CA GLU A 35 19.77 -27.07 3.31
C GLU A 35 19.37 -25.61 2.97
N ALA A 36 18.35 -25.08 3.64
CA ALA A 36 17.94 -23.68 3.49
C ALA A 36 19.08 -22.73 3.89
N LEU A 37 19.72 -22.94 5.01
CA LEU A 37 20.87 -22.13 5.45
C LEU A 37 22.04 -22.19 4.47
N ARG A 38 22.40 -23.40 4.01
CA ARG A 38 23.44 -23.57 2.96
C ARG A 38 23.07 -22.84 1.67
N ALA A 39 21.78 -22.84 1.31
CA ALA A 39 21.31 -22.10 0.16
C ALA A 39 21.48 -20.56 0.34
N LEU A 40 21.15 -20.04 1.51
CA LEU A 40 21.35 -18.64 1.86
C LEU A 40 22.83 -18.24 1.87
N GLU A 41 23.73 -19.10 2.37
CA GLU A 41 25.17 -18.88 2.33
C GLU A 41 25.75 -18.87 0.91
N SER A 42 25.13 -19.60 -0.02
CA SER A 42 25.61 -19.73 -1.41
C SER A 42 25.15 -18.63 -2.35
N GLY A 43 24.16 -17.83 -1.96
CA GLY A 43 23.67 -16.72 -2.79
C GLY A 43 22.49 -15.94 -2.19
N PRO A 44 22.21 -14.78 -2.72
CA PRO A 44 21.13 -13.93 -2.21
C PRO A 44 19.76 -14.48 -2.61
N PHE A 45 18.84 -14.48 -1.65
CA PHE A 45 17.40 -14.67 -1.88
C PHE A 45 16.66 -13.39 -1.53
N HIS A 46 15.54 -13.16 -2.22
CA HIS A 46 14.70 -12.01 -2.02
C HIS A 46 13.61 -12.27 -0.97
N VAL A 47 13.03 -13.48 -1.04
CA VAL A 47 11.97 -13.93 -0.13
C VAL A 47 12.29 -15.34 0.35
N MET A 48 12.08 -15.58 1.64
CA MET A 48 12.05 -16.92 2.22
C MET A 48 10.65 -17.18 2.77
N VAL A 49 10.05 -18.30 2.35
CA VAL A 49 8.78 -18.80 2.88
C VAL A 49 9.11 -20.09 3.64
N THR A 50 8.82 -20.14 4.93
CA THR A 50 9.20 -21.29 5.77
C THR A 50 8.03 -21.79 6.61
N ASP A 51 7.92 -23.10 6.78
CA ASP A 51 7.05 -23.66 7.81
C ASP A 51 7.63 -23.39 9.21
N LEU A 52 6.74 -23.22 10.19
CA LEU A 52 7.09 -23.12 11.60
C LEU A 52 7.70 -24.42 12.14
N ARG A 53 7.11 -25.56 11.73
CA ARG A 53 7.53 -26.88 12.23
C ARG A 53 8.36 -27.61 11.17
N LEU A 54 9.66 -27.55 11.34
CA LEU A 54 10.62 -28.24 10.49
C LEU A 54 11.40 -29.29 11.29
N PRO A 55 11.90 -30.35 10.67
CA PRO A 55 12.70 -31.36 11.37
C PRO A 55 14.05 -30.78 11.83
N GLY A 56 14.40 -31.01 13.09
CA GLY A 56 15.69 -30.62 13.65
C GLY A 56 15.88 -29.14 13.98
N MET A 57 15.06 -28.24 13.43
CA MET A 57 15.13 -26.80 13.71
C MET A 57 13.75 -26.17 13.47
N THR A 58 13.31 -25.27 14.35
CA THR A 58 12.06 -24.55 14.14
C THR A 58 12.21 -23.47 13.07
N GLY A 59 11.09 -23.10 12.38
CA GLY A 59 11.07 -21.97 11.46
C GLY A 59 11.51 -20.66 12.11
N LEU A 60 11.24 -20.46 13.40
CA LEU A 60 11.70 -19.30 14.17
C LEU A 60 13.23 -19.23 14.29
N GLU A 61 13.85 -20.35 14.58
CA GLU A 61 15.32 -20.42 14.64
C GLU A 61 15.94 -20.24 13.26
N LEU A 62 15.28 -20.78 12.21
CA LEU A 62 15.70 -20.56 10.83
C LEU A 62 15.61 -19.06 10.46
N ILE A 63 14.54 -18.36 10.83
CA ILE A 63 14.38 -16.91 10.62
C ILE A 63 15.52 -16.16 11.31
N ARG A 64 15.79 -16.47 12.58
CA ARG A 64 16.87 -15.82 13.35
C ARG A 64 18.22 -15.94 12.65
N ARG A 65 18.55 -17.12 12.12
CA ARG A 65 19.82 -17.37 11.41
C ARG A 65 19.83 -16.70 10.04
N ALA A 66 18.73 -16.81 9.30
CA ALA A 66 18.60 -16.20 7.98
C ALA A 66 18.75 -14.67 8.03
N ARG A 67 18.19 -14.00 9.06
CA ARG A 67 18.33 -12.55 9.26
C ARG A 67 19.77 -12.12 9.57
N ARG A 68 20.55 -12.96 10.20
CA ARG A 68 21.99 -12.68 10.43
C ARG A 68 22.80 -12.74 9.14
N LEU A 69 22.44 -13.66 8.24
CA LEU A 69 23.09 -13.81 6.93
C LEU A 69 22.64 -12.73 5.95
N HIS A 70 21.34 -12.48 5.91
CA HIS A 70 20.69 -11.55 4.97
C HIS A 70 19.68 -10.64 5.69
N PRO A 71 20.10 -9.48 6.20
CA PRO A 71 19.19 -8.54 6.91
C PRO A 71 18.03 -8.03 6.06
N SER A 72 18.20 -7.96 4.74
CA SER A 72 17.17 -7.50 3.78
C SER A 72 16.24 -8.60 3.26
N LEU A 73 16.47 -9.86 3.61
CA LEU A 73 15.65 -11.00 3.19
C LEU A 73 14.22 -10.84 3.71
N ARG A 74 13.24 -10.90 2.83
CA ARG A 74 11.83 -10.92 3.26
C ARG A 74 11.46 -12.33 3.71
N VAL A 75 10.74 -12.43 4.82
CA VAL A 75 10.46 -13.72 5.44
C VAL A 75 8.97 -13.85 5.72
N VAL A 76 8.37 -14.95 5.24
CA VAL A 76 7.00 -15.38 5.57
C VAL A 76 7.07 -16.68 6.37
N LEU A 77 6.36 -16.70 7.49
CA LEU A 77 6.15 -17.91 8.26
C LEU A 77 4.82 -18.56 7.89
N MET A 78 4.81 -19.84 7.56
CA MET A 78 3.59 -20.64 7.40
C MET A 78 3.38 -21.51 8.65
N SER A 79 2.14 -21.69 9.10
CA SER A 79 1.86 -22.62 10.21
C SER A 79 0.43 -23.15 10.16
N ALA A 80 0.27 -24.46 10.40
CA ALA A 80 -1.02 -25.13 10.55
C ALA A 80 -1.69 -24.86 11.92
N PHE A 81 -0.87 -24.59 12.94
CA PHE A 81 -1.28 -24.34 14.32
C PHE A 81 -0.28 -23.33 14.93
N GLY A 82 -0.15 -22.15 14.28
CA GLY A 82 0.66 -21.10 14.87
C GLY A 82 0.07 -20.72 16.22
N GLU A 83 0.68 -21.19 17.31
CA GLU A 83 0.33 -20.59 18.60
C GLU A 83 0.65 -19.10 18.45
N PRO A 84 -0.19 -18.21 18.96
CA PRO A 84 0.02 -16.76 18.83
C PRO A 84 1.40 -16.31 19.27
N LYS A 85 2.00 -17.02 20.23
CA LYS A 85 3.40 -16.78 20.66
C LYS A 85 4.40 -16.94 19.52
N ASP A 86 4.19 -17.93 18.64
CA ASP A 86 5.11 -18.21 17.52
C ASP A 86 5.01 -17.12 16.46
N ILE A 87 3.79 -16.61 16.22
CA ILE A 87 3.55 -15.51 15.29
C ILE A 87 4.26 -14.25 15.78
N VAL A 88 4.05 -13.89 17.04
CA VAL A 88 4.68 -12.68 17.61
C VAL A 88 6.20 -12.84 17.69
N GLU A 89 6.70 -14.03 18.02
CA GLU A 89 8.14 -14.28 18.02
C GLU A 89 8.72 -14.20 16.60
N ALA A 90 8.03 -14.73 15.60
CA ALA A 90 8.42 -14.57 14.19
C ALA A 90 8.51 -13.09 13.79
N MET A 91 7.50 -12.29 14.15
CA MET A 91 7.50 -10.85 13.89
C MET A 91 8.62 -10.11 14.62
N ARG A 92 8.90 -10.47 15.87
CA ARG A 92 10.06 -9.96 16.63
C ARG A 92 11.41 -10.31 16.00
N LEU A 93 11.49 -11.50 15.41
CA LEU A 93 12.66 -11.97 14.68
C LEU A 93 12.77 -11.35 13.28
N GLY A 94 11.80 -10.54 12.91
CA GLY A 94 11.79 -9.79 11.66
C GLY A 94 11.08 -10.52 10.51
N ALA A 95 10.15 -11.46 10.77
CA ALA A 95 9.26 -11.94 9.73
C ALA A 95 8.42 -10.77 9.20
N ASP A 96 8.24 -10.73 7.89
CA ASP A 96 7.48 -9.68 7.21
C ASP A 96 5.98 -9.99 7.22
N ASP A 97 5.63 -11.27 7.28
CA ASP A 97 4.25 -11.73 7.34
C ASP A 97 4.11 -13.17 7.86
N PHE A 98 2.86 -13.54 8.11
CA PHE A 98 2.47 -14.86 8.56
C PHE A 98 1.29 -15.39 7.73
N LEU A 99 1.30 -16.68 7.38
CA LEU A 99 0.26 -17.33 6.60
C LEU A 99 -0.29 -18.56 7.35
N PRO A 100 -1.51 -18.48 7.93
CA PRO A 100 -2.11 -19.60 8.64
C PRO A 100 -2.53 -20.70 7.67
N LYS A 101 -2.19 -21.95 7.92
CA LYS A 101 -2.67 -23.14 7.20
C LYS A 101 -3.97 -23.63 7.86
N PRO A 102 -5.04 -24.01 7.08
CA PRO A 102 -5.08 -24.04 5.63
C PRO A 102 -5.30 -22.64 5.02
N PHE A 103 -4.67 -22.36 3.90
CA PHE A 103 -4.84 -21.13 3.15
C PHE A 103 -5.13 -21.41 1.67
N ASP A 104 -5.83 -20.49 1.03
CA ASP A 104 -6.08 -20.54 -0.39
C ASP A 104 -4.81 -20.15 -1.17
N LEU A 105 -4.64 -20.77 -2.32
CA LEU A 105 -3.49 -20.51 -3.20
C LEU A 105 -3.44 -19.05 -3.66
N ASP A 106 -4.62 -18.46 -3.92
CA ASP A 106 -4.74 -17.04 -4.29
C ASP A 106 -4.27 -16.11 -3.17
N ALA A 107 -4.54 -16.43 -1.91
CA ALA A 107 -4.04 -15.69 -0.74
C ALA A 107 -2.52 -15.76 -0.64
N PHE A 108 -1.93 -16.93 -0.92
CA PHE A 108 -0.48 -17.12 -0.97
C PHE A 108 0.16 -16.30 -2.09
N LEU A 109 -0.39 -16.34 -3.30
CA LEU A 109 0.11 -15.58 -4.45
C LEU A 109 -0.02 -14.07 -4.23
N ALA A 110 -1.16 -13.61 -3.69
CA ALA A 110 -1.37 -12.20 -3.35
C ALA A 110 -0.38 -11.71 -2.29
N LEU A 111 -0.05 -12.55 -1.30
CA LEU A 111 0.96 -12.26 -0.30
C LEU A 111 2.35 -12.09 -0.95
N LEU A 112 2.74 -13.01 -1.81
CA LEU A 112 4.03 -12.93 -2.52
C LEU A 112 4.12 -11.73 -3.45
N ASP A 113 3.03 -11.36 -4.13
CA ASP A 113 2.97 -10.15 -4.96
C ASP A 113 3.10 -8.87 -4.12
N ARG A 114 2.51 -8.86 -2.93
CA ARG A 114 2.71 -7.77 -1.96
C ARG A 114 4.17 -7.70 -1.50
N LEU A 115 4.77 -8.82 -1.17
CA LEU A 115 6.18 -8.88 -0.77
C LEU A 115 7.12 -8.53 -1.93
N ARG A 116 6.77 -8.91 -3.15
CA ARG A 116 7.52 -8.50 -4.35
C ARG A 116 7.63 -6.98 -4.46
N ALA A 117 6.55 -6.26 -4.15
CA ALA A 117 6.56 -4.80 -4.11
C ALA A 117 7.48 -4.25 -2.99
N LEU A 118 7.76 -5.06 -1.98
CA LEU A 118 8.60 -4.73 -0.83
C LEU A 118 10.03 -5.31 -0.92
N VAL A 119 10.30 -6.18 -1.89
CA VAL A 119 11.64 -6.77 -2.09
C VAL A 119 12.66 -5.67 -2.34
N GLY A 120 13.71 -5.66 -1.52
CA GLY A 120 14.72 -4.60 -1.50
C GLY A 120 14.36 -3.41 -0.62
N ALA A 121 13.16 -3.34 -0.01
CA ALA A 121 12.92 -2.42 1.08
C ALA A 121 13.61 -2.94 2.36
N PRO A 122 14.41 -2.13 3.06
CA PRO A 122 14.86 -2.47 4.39
C PRO A 122 13.64 -2.69 5.28
N PRO A 123 13.75 -3.51 6.35
CA PRO A 123 12.72 -3.56 7.38
C PRO A 123 12.40 -2.11 7.78
N PRO A 124 11.14 -1.78 8.09
CA PRO A 124 10.76 -0.41 8.41
C PRO A 124 11.69 0.10 9.51
N ASP A 125 12.59 0.99 9.12
CA ASP A 125 13.51 1.68 10.03
C ASP A 125 12.63 2.51 10.97
N PRO A 126 12.78 2.42 12.29
CA PRO A 126 12.15 3.36 13.21
C PRO A 126 12.48 4.82 12.89
N ALA A 127 13.56 5.06 12.13
CA ALA A 127 13.95 6.34 11.55
C ALA A 127 13.40 6.56 10.13
N GLU A 128 12.31 5.87 9.72
CA GLU A 128 11.73 6.11 8.39
C GLU A 128 11.44 7.59 8.17
N PRO A 129 11.97 8.20 7.08
CA PRO A 129 11.88 9.66 6.89
C PRO A 129 10.40 10.09 6.86
N TRP A 130 10.05 10.96 7.77
CA TRP A 130 8.72 11.54 7.88
C TRP A 130 8.66 12.85 7.09
N VAL A 131 7.88 12.84 6.00
CA VAL A 131 7.67 14.03 5.17
C VAL A 131 6.45 14.79 5.69
N ALA A 132 6.66 16.02 6.13
CA ALA A 132 5.62 16.92 6.65
C ALA A 132 6.02 18.38 6.35
N HIS A 133 6.06 18.73 5.07
CA HIS A 133 6.34 20.09 4.62
C HIS A 133 5.06 20.93 4.56
N SER A 134 3.94 20.32 4.20
CA SER A 134 2.64 21.00 4.15
C SER A 134 2.13 21.38 5.54
N PRO A 135 1.43 22.51 5.70
CA PRO A 135 0.85 22.94 6.97
C PRO A 135 -0.07 21.87 7.60
N VAL A 136 -0.84 21.16 6.76
CA VAL A 136 -1.77 20.12 7.23
C VAL A 136 -1.01 18.90 7.82
N MET A 137 0.14 18.53 7.23
CA MET A 137 0.97 17.44 7.77
C MET A 137 1.78 17.88 8.99
N GLN A 138 2.18 19.15 9.07
CA GLN A 138 2.81 19.72 10.28
C GLN A 138 1.82 19.71 11.45
N THR A 139 0.57 20.08 11.21
CA THR A 139 -0.50 20.00 12.22
C THR A 139 -0.72 18.55 12.67
N LEU A 140 -0.75 17.60 11.72
CA LEU A 140 -0.86 16.17 12.04
C LEU A 140 0.36 15.67 12.83
N ASP A 141 1.60 16.05 12.48
CA ASP A 141 2.79 15.65 13.26
C ASP A 141 2.77 16.22 14.67
N ALA A 142 2.33 17.47 14.85
CA ALA A 142 2.14 18.04 16.17
C ALA A 142 1.09 17.28 16.99
N ALA A 143 -0.04 16.92 16.37
CA ALA A 143 -1.07 16.10 17.00
C ALA A 143 -0.56 14.70 17.37
N LEU A 144 0.26 14.06 16.50
CA LEU A 144 0.91 12.77 16.79
C LEU A 144 1.86 12.87 17.99
N ARG A 145 2.66 13.94 18.09
CA ARG A 145 3.55 14.19 19.24
C ARG A 145 2.75 14.39 20.53
N GLN A 146 1.65 15.13 20.47
CA GLN A 146 0.75 15.29 21.60
C GLN A 146 0.08 13.98 21.97
N ALA A 147 -0.44 13.22 21.00
CA ALA A 147 -1.02 11.91 21.24
C ALA A 147 0.00 10.92 21.82
N ALA A 148 1.28 11.07 21.53
CA ALA A 148 2.33 10.20 22.06
C ALA A 148 2.51 10.32 23.59
N THR A 149 2.12 11.44 24.19
CA THR A 149 2.17 11.64 25.65
C THR A 149 0.99 11.01 26.38
N SER A 150 0.00 10.48 25.65
CA SER A 150 -1.22 9.88 26.20
C SER A 150 -1.27 8.39 25.89
N ALA A 151 -1.88 7.61 26.79
CA ALA A 151 -2.17 6.20 26.57
C ALA A 151 -3.49 5.96 25.82
N LEU A 152 -4.21 7.02 25.42
CA LEU A 152 -5.50 6.88 24.74
C LEU A 152 -5.37 6.14 23.42
N PRO A 153 -6.33 5.28 23.08
CA PRO A 153 -6.45 4.72 21.76
C PRO A 153 -6.61 5.79 20.68
N VAL A 154 -6.09 5.54 19.48
CA VAL A 154 -6.10 6.51 18.36
C VAL A 154 -6.68 5.88 17.12
N VAL A 155 -7.63 6.55 16.49
CA VAL A 155 -8.15 6.20 15.16
C VAL A 155 -7.61 7.18 14.13
N PHE A 156 -7.00 6.63 13.09
CA PHE A 156 -6.56 7.39 11.91
C PHE A 156 -7.63 7.32 10.84
N ARG A 157 -8.33 8.42 10.60
CA ARG A 157 -9.34 8.54 9.56
C ARG A 157 -8.73 9.14 8.29
N GLY A 158 -9.01 8.55 7.15
CA GLY A 158 -8.54 9.09 5.86
C GLY A 158 -8.81 8.14 4.71
N GLU A 159 -8.65 8.63 3.49
CA GLU A 159 -8.84 7.84 2.29
C GLU A 159 -7.88 6.65 2.19
N ARG A 160 -8.23 5.67 1.36
CA ARG A 160 -7.34 4.55 1.07
C ARG A 160 -6.04 5.05 0.45
N GLY A 161 -4.91 4.51 0.94
CA GLY A 161 -3.59 4.92 0.46
C GLY A 161 -3.07 6.26 1.00
N SER A 162 -3.81 6.99 1.86
CA SER A 162 -3.37 8.26 2.43
C SER A 162 -2.18 8.15 3.40
N GLY A 163 -1.88 6.95 3.92
CA GLY A 163 -0.77 6.72 4.84
C GLY A 163 -1.18 6.52 6.30
N ARG A 164 -2.42 6.08 6.57
CA ARG A 164 -2.94 5.81 7.93
C ARG A 164 -2.01 4.92 8.76
N GLU A 165 -1.54 3.81 8.17
CA GLU A 165 -0.60 2.91 8.84
C GLU A 165 0.76 3.57 9.11
N ARG A 166 1.22 4.44 8.22
CA ARG A 166 2.47 5.21 8.41
C ARG A 166 2.35 6.18 9.59
N CYS A 167 1.18 6.80 9.76
CA CYS A 167 0.87 7.61 10.96
C CYS A 167 0.87 6.76 12.24
N ALA A 168 0.30 5.54 12.19
CA ALA A 168 0.31 4.61 13.32
C ALA A 168 1.75 4.18 13.69
N ARG A 169 2.59 3.85 12.71
CA ARG A 169 4.02 3.55 12.94
C ARG A 169 4.77 4.75 13.52
N ARG A 170 4.50 5.95 13.02
CA ARG A 170 5.08 7.18 13.57
C ARG A 170 4.68 7.39 15.02
N LEU A 171 3.40 7.22 15.35
CA LEU A 171 2.91 7.33 16.73
C LEU A 171 3.54 6.26 17.64
N HIS A 172 3.63 5.02 17.16
CA HIS A 172 4.31 3.94 17.89
C HIS A 172 5.77 4.29 18.18
N ALA A 173 6.53 4.73 17.16
CA ALA A 173 7.93 5.13 17.33
C ALA A 173 8.13 6.28 18.32
N LEU A 174 7.14 7.18 18.43
CA LEU A 174 7.14 8.27 19.40
C LEU A 174 6.79 7.80 20.83
N ARG A 175 5.90 6.79 20.97
CA ARG A 175 5.44 6.25 22.26
C ARG A 175 6.39 5.19 22.83
N HIS A 176 6.73 4.20 22.00
CA HIS A 176 7.33 2.93 22.41
C HIS A 176 8.36 2.42 21.40
N PRO A 177 9.46 3.15 21.13
CA PRO A 177 10.39 2.85 20.03
C PRO A 177 11.04 1.46 20.14
N ALA A 178 11.15 0.91 21.34
CA ALA A 178 11.75 -0.41 21.58
C ALA A 178 10.73 -1.55 21.77
N ALA A 179 9.43 -1.22 21.80
CA ALA A 179 8.37 -2.20 22.02
C ALA A 179 7.87 -2.82 20.71
N PRO A 180 7.17 -3.97 20.76
CA PRO A 180 6.65 -4.59 19.55
C PRO A 180 5.51 -3.77 18.91
N TYR A 181 5.49 -3.72 17.58
CA TYR A 181 4.41 -3.18 16.78
C TYR A 181 3.82 -4.27 15.90
N LEU A 182 2.49 -4.41 15.91
CA LEU A 182 1.78 -5.32 15.02
C LEU A 182 0.68 -4.57 14.26
N SER A 183 0.60 -4.81 12.95
CA SER A 183 -0.49 -4.34 12.10
C SER A 183 -1.29 -5.53 11.60
N LEU A 184 -2.61 -5.51 11.83
CA LEU A 184 -3.53 -6.55 11.37
C LEU A 184 -4.67 -5.92 10.57
N PRO A 185 -5.08 -6.51 9.44
CA PRO A 185 -6.33 -6.15 8.79
C PRO A 185 -7.51 -6.50 9.70
N ALA A 186 -8.40 -5.56 9.98
CA ALA A 186 -9.58 -5.82 10.84
C ALA A 186 -10.48 -6.93 10.28
N ALA A 187 -10.54 -7.08 8.96
CA ALA A 187 -11.27 -8.14 8.28
C ALA A 187 -10.76 -9.57 8.60
N THR A 188 -9.52 -9.71 9.12
CA THR A 188 -8.97 -11.03 9.49
C THR A 188 -9.35 -11.48 10.90
N LEU A 189 -9.97 -10.59 11.67
CA LEU A 189 -10.48 -10.94 13.00
C LEU A 189 -11.74 -11.78 12.87
N GLY A 190 -11.66 -13.02 13.32
CA GLY A 190 -12.79 -13.92 13.39
C GLY A 190 -13.71 -13.64 14.60
N PRO A 191 -14.76 -14.45 14.74
CA PRO A 191 -15.75 -14.31 15.83
C PRO A 191 -15.18 -14.53 17.24
N GLU A 192 -13.98 -15.10 17.34
CA GLU A 192 -13.26 -15.24 18.62
C GLU A 192 -12.50 -13.96 19.03
N GLY A 193 -12.35 -13.00 18.09
CA GLY A 193 -11.55 -11.79 18.29
C GLY A 193 -10.04 -12.05 18.25
N PRO A 194 -9.22 -11.10 18.72
CA PRO A 194 -7.78 -11.26 18.81
C PRO A 194 -7.40 -12.25 19.90
N ASP A 195 -6.44 -13.14 19.61
CA ASP A 195 -6.00 -14.16 20.55
C ASP A 195 -5.39 -13.50 21.81
N PRO A 196 -5.84 -13.88 23.03
CA PRO A 196 -5.32 -13.35 24.28
C PRO A 196 -3.80 -13.51 24.46
N ARG A 197 -3.23 -14.60 23.93
CA ARG A 197 -1.78 -14.84 24.00
C ARG A 197 -1.00 -13.88 23.12
N MET A 198 -1.55 -13.54 21.93
CA MET A 198 -0.97 -12.50 21.06
C MET A 198 -0.92 -11.15 21.79
N LEU A 199 -1.99 -10.79 22.52
CA LEU A 199 -2.05 -9.54 23.29
C LEU A 199 -1.01 -9.53 24.42
N GLN A 200 -0.81 -10.65 25.14
CA GLN A 200 0.22 -10.79 26.17
C GLN A 200 1.65 -10.60 25.60
N LEU A 201 1.91 -11.14 24.42
CA LEU A 201 3.22 -11.04 23.78
C LEU A 201 3.52 -9.64 23.23
N LEU A 202 2.47 -8.87 22.94
CA LEU A 202 2.58 -7.46 22.53
C LEU A 202 2.67 -6.51 23.76
N GLU A 203 2.69 -7.02 24.98
CA GLU A 203 2.64 -6.21 26.19
C GLU A 203 3.62 -5.01 26.16
N GLY A 204 3.09 -3.83 26.43
CA GLY A 204 3.84 -2.56 26.34
C GLY A 204 4.06 -2.05 24.91
N GLY A 205 3.57 -2.78 23.90
CA GLY A 205 3.66 -2.42 22.48
C GLY A 205 2.41 -1.80 21.91
N SER A 206 2.27 -1.89 20.59
CA SER A 206 1.16 -1.30 19.85
C SER A 206 0.52 -2.29 18.89
N LEU A 207 -0.81 -2.28 18.84
CA LEU A 207 -1.60 -3.02 17.85
C LEU A 207 -2.38 -2.03 16.98
N PHE A 208 -2.13 -2.09 15.66
CA PHE A 208 -2.86 -1.32 14.66
C PHE A 208 -3.83 -2.23 13.89
N LEU A 209 -5.11 -1.87 13.89
CA LEU A 209 -6.16 -2.56 13.14
C LEU A 209 -6.46 -1.77 11.87
N ALA A 210 -6.06 -2.30 10.73
CA ALA A 210 -6.25 -1.65 9.43
C ALA A 210 -7.65 -1.93 8.87
N GLY A 211 -8.36 -0.88 8.44
CA GLY A 211 -9.66 -1.03 7.79
C GLY A 211 -10.77 -1.46 8.75
N LEU A 212 -10.97 -0.73 9.83
CA LEU A 212 -12.00 -1.00 10.84
C LEU A 212 -13.41 -1.05 10.26
N GLU A 213 -13.66 -0.41 9.12
CA GLU A 213 -14.90 -0.49 8.34
C GLU A 213 -15.21 -1.90 7.84
N HIS A 214 -14.22 -2.78 7.80
CA HIS A 214 -14.33 -4.18 7.35
C HIS A 214 -14.39 -5.17 8.53
N LEU A 215 -14.44 -4.69 9.77
CA LEU A 215 -14.59 -5.53 10.94
C LEU A 215 -15.98 -6.20 10.89
N SER A 216 -16.01 -7.53 11.00
CA SER A 216 -17.27 -8.25 11.05
C SER A 216 -18.07 -7.91 12.32
N PRO A 217 -19.40 -7.83 12.26
CA PRO A 217 -20.23 -7.58 13.45
C PRO A 217 -20.00 -8.61 14.57
N GLU A 218 -19.69 -9.84 14.19
CA GLU A 218 -19.43 -10.95 15.12
C GLU A 218 -18.11 -10.78 15.89
N ALA A 219 -17.10 -10.15 15.25
CA ALA A 219 -15.79 -9.90 15.86
C ALA A 219 -15.78 -8.64 16.75
N ALA A 220 -16.73 -7.72 16.61
CA ALA A 220 -16.73 -6.45 17.34
C ALA A 220 -16.83 -6.65 18.86
N GLY A 221 -17.74 -7.50 19.34
CA GLY A 221 -17.89 -7.80 20.77
C GLY A 221 -16.65 -8.47 21.38
N PRO A 222 -16.11 -9.55 20.77
CA PRO A 222 -14.86 -10.16 21.20
C PRO A 222 -13.65 -9.19 21.19
N LEU A 223 -13.52 -8.35 20.17
CA LEU A 223 -12.48 -7.31 20.13
C LEU A 223 -12.64 -6.33 21.31
N ALA A 224 -13.86 -5.87 21.59
CA ALA A 224 -14.13 -4.98 22.71
C ALA A 224 -13.73 -5.63 24.06
N ARG A 225 -14.07 -6.89 24.28
CA ARG A 225 -13.66 -7.65 25.48
C ARG A 225 -12.13 -7.80 25.55
N ALA A 226 -11.49 -8.05 24.42
CA ALA A 226 -10.03 -8.16 24.35
C ALA A 226 -9.34 -6.84 24.75
N MET A 227 -9.88 -5.71 24.33
CA MET A 227 -9.38 -4.38 24.74
C MET A 227 -9.53 -4.14 26.25
N ASP A 228 -10.61 -4.62 26.86
CA ASP A 228 -10.91 -4.48 28.28
C ASP A 228 -10.12 -5.48 29.15
N SER A 229 -9.49 -6.48 28.56
CA SER A 229 -8.68 -7.49 29.27
C SER A 229 -7.43 -6.87 29.89
N GLU A 230 -6.83 -7.54 30.88
CA GLU A 230 -5.60 -7.08 31.53
C GLU A 230 -4.42 -6.96 30.52
N ALA A 231 -4.32 -7.85 29.56
CA ALA A 231 -3.33 -7.76 28.50
C ALA A 231 -3.65 -6.60 27.53
N GLY A 232 -4.94 -6.45 27.18
CA GLY A 232 -5.40 -5.39 26.27
C GLY A 232 -5.19 -3.99 26.82
N LYS A 233 -5.40 -3.78 28.11
CA LYS A 233 -5.17 -2.47 28.79
C LYS A 233 -3.70 -2.01 28.76
N ARG A 234 -2.76 -2.94 28.56
CA ARG A 234 -1.33 -2.65 28.48
C ARG A 234 -0.83 -2.39 27.06
N LEU A 235 -1.74 -2.40 26.07
CA LEU A 235 -1.43 -2.16 24.67
C LEU A 235 -1.85 -0.74 24.25
N ALA A 236 -1.05 -0.15 23.35
CA ALA A 236 -1.46 1.03 22.63
C ALA A 236 -2.30 0.59 21.41
N TRP A 237 -3.62 0.72 21.53
CA TRP A 237 -4.55 0.40 20.45
C TRP A 237 -4.60 1.54 19.44
N MET A 238 -4.51 1.17 18.16
CA MET A 238 -4.62 2.10 17.05
C MET A 238 -5.52 1.50 15.98
N GLY A 239 -6.30 2.33 15.31
CA GLY A 239 -7.19 1.91 14.24
C GLY A 239 -7.04 2.75 12.98
N GLY A 240 -7.17 2.11 11.81
CA GLY A 240 -7.31 2.79 10.53
C GLY A 240 -8.74 2.71 10.04
N LEU A 241 -9.36 3.84 9.75
CA LEU A 241 -10.73 3.94 9.29
C LEU A 241 -10.81 4.71 7.98
N ASP A 242 -11.64 4.26 7.05
CA ASP A 242 -11.88 5.00 5.81
C ASP A 242 -12.56 6.35 6.10
N ALA A 243 -12.36 7.34 5.20
CA ALA A 243 -12.90 8.69 5.37
C ALA A 243 -14.42 8.69 5.58
N MET A 244 -15.13 7.81 4.90
CA MET A 244 -16.59 7.65 4.97
C MET A 244 -17.02 6.46 5.84
N GLY A 245 -16.06 5.73 6.43
CA GLY A 245 -16.33 4.55 7.24
C GLY A 245 -16.92 4.89 8.61
N GLY A 246 -17.77 4.00 9.14
CA GLY A 246 -18.30 4.03 10.50
C GLY A 246 -17.64 2.98 11.38
N LEU A 247 -17.61 3.23 12.69
CA LEU A 247 -17.21 2.25 13.70
C LEU A 247 -18.44 1.56 14.29
N ALA A 248 -18.33 0.27 14.58
CA ALA A 248 -19.32 -0.39 15.41
C ALA A 248 -19.41 0.31 16.78
N PRO A 249 -20.62 0.49 17.38
CA PRO A 249 -20.79 1.28 18.60
C PRO A 249 -19.86 0.88 19.75
N ASP A 250 -19.69 -0.42 19.97
CA ASP A 250 -18.83 -0.97 21.03
C ASP A 250 -17.35 -0.63 20.82
N ILE A 251 -16.92 -0.57 19.56
CA ILE A 251 -15.56 -0.21 19.17
C ILE A 251 -15.38 1.31 19.21
N ALA A 252 -16.39 2.06 18.77
CA ALA A 252 -16.36 3.52 18.81
C ALA A 252 -16.17 4.05 20.24
N GLN A 253 -16.84 3.44 21.23
CA GLN A 253 -16.69 3.82 22.63
C GLN A 253 -15.26 3.62 23.17
N ARG A 254 -14.53 2.61 22.66
CA ARG A 254 -13.18 2.27 23.14
C ARG A 254 -12.07 2.90 22.31
N LEU A 255 -12.17 2.84 20.99
CA LEU A 255 -11.16 3.39 20.08
C LEU A 255 -11.41 4.87 19.72
N GLY A 256 -12.66 5.33 19.78
CA GLY A 256 -13.05 6.67 19.31
C GLY A 256 -12.61 7.83 20.22
N SER A 257 -11.80 7.57 21.25
CA SER A 257 -11.36 8.60 22.20
C SER A 257 -10.52 9.70 21.56
N LEU A 258 -9.72 9.36 20.56
CA LEU A 258 -8.91 10.31 19.79
C LEU A 258 -8.92 9.91 18.31
N GLU A 259 -9.47 10.80 17.48
CA GLU A 259 -9.47 10.62 16.03
C GLU A 259 -8.55 11.65 15.38
N LEU A 260 -7.63 11.15 14.54
CA LEU A 260 -6.69 11.97 13.77
C LEU A 260 -6.99 11.82 12.28
N SER A 261 -7.28 12.94 11.63
CA SER A 261 -7.54 12.96 10.19
C SER A 261 -6.23 12.94 9.41
N VAL A 262 -6.10 11.98 8.48
CA VAL A 262 -4.95 11.84 7.57
C VAL A 262 -5.33 12.46 6.24
N PRO A 263 -4.76 13.60 5.86
CA PRO A 263 -5.14 14.30 4.64
C PRO A 263 -4.80 13.49 3.38
N PRO A 264 -5.65 13.53 2.35
CA PRO A 264 -5.33 12.93 1.07
C PRO A 264 -4.18 13.70 0.39
N LEU A 265 -3.49 13.03 -0.54
CA LEU A 265 -2.26 13.57 -1.14
C LEU A 265 -2.49 14.88 -1.91
N ARG A 266 -3.67 15.06 -2.50
CA ARG A 266 -4.07 16.30 -3.20
C ARG A 266 -4.14 17.54 -2.30
N ASP A 267 -4.36 17.36 -1.00
CA ASP A 267 -4.47 18.45 -0.01
C ASP A 267 -3.11 18.77 0.65
N ARG A 268 -2.04 18.06 0.27
CA ARG A 268 -0.66 18.26 0.76
C ARG A 268 0.36 18.27 -0.38
N ARG A 269 0.11 19.13 -1.35
CA ARG A 269 0.92 19.21 -2.58
C ARG A 269 2.39 19.55 -2.33
N GLU A 270 2.68 20.28 -1.26
CA GLU A 270 4.05 20.61 -0.85
C GLU A 270 4.86 19.36 -0.45
N ASP A 271 4.17 18.33 0.02
CA ASP A 271 4.81 17.05 0.37
C ASP A 271 5.06 16.16 -0.85
N LEU A 272 4.31 16.35 -1.94
CA LEU A 272 4.28 15.45 -3.09
C LEU A 272 5.66 15.25 -3.72
N LEU A 273 6.39 16.32 -4.01
CA LEU A 273 7.71 16.21 -4.62
C LEU A 273 8.74 15.61 -3.67
N ALA A 274 8.66 15.94 -2.38
CA ALA A 274 9.53 15.35 -1.36
C ALA A 274 9.24 13.86 -1.19
N LEU A 275 7.97 13.46 -1.15
CA LEU A 275 7.56 12.05 -1.11
C LEU A 275 8.02 11.31 -2.37
N THR A 276 7.86 11.91 -3.55
CA THR A 276 8.30 11.30 -4.81
C THR A 276 9.81 11.05 -4.80
N ARG A 277 10.61 12.05 -4.39
CA ARG A 277 12.06 11.91 -4.29
C ARG A 277 12.45 10.83 -3.29
N LEU A 278 11.82 10.80 -2.12
CA LEU A 278 12.05 9.77 -1.12
C LEU A 278 11.75 8.36 -1.67
N LEU A 279 10.62 8.19 -2.35
CA LEU A 279 10.25 6.91 -2.95
C LEU A 279 11.20 6.49 -4.08
N LEU A 280 11.65 7.45 -4.91
CA LEU A 280 12.67 7.22 -5.93
C LEU A 280 13.99 6.78 -5.31
N ASP A 281 14.45 7.47 -4.27
CA ASP A 281 15.68 7.12 -3.55
C ASP A 281 15.60 5.72 -2.93
N GLN A 282 14.47 5.39 -2.31
CA GLN A 282 14.25 4.08 -1.74
C GLN A 282 14.21 2.99 -2.82
N ALA A 283 13.52 3.23 -3.93
CA ALA A 283 13.41 2.27 -5.02
C ALA A 283 14.76 2.09 -5.75
N ALA A 284 15.49 3.17 -6.02
CA ALA A 284 16.82 3.12 -6.64
C ALA A 284 17.86 2.38 -5.77
N LYS A 285 17.85 2.64 -4.45
CA LYS A 285 18.69 1.89 -3.50
C LYS A 285 18.42 0.40 -3.50
N ARG A 286 17.15 0.00 -3.64
CA ARG A 286 16.74 -1.42 -3.72
C ARG A 286 17.32 -2.11 -4.96
N GLU A 287 17.41 -1.37 -6.05
CA GLU A 287 17.94 -1.87 -7.33
C GLU A 287 19.47 -1.71 -7.44
N GLY A 288 20.13 -1.16 -6.41
CA GLY A 288 21.59 -0.92 -6.42
C GLY A 288 22.03 0.12 -7.43
N ARG A 289 21.14 1.05 -7.82
CA ARG A 289 21.39 2.10 -8.81
C ARG A 289 21.32 3.50 -8.21
N ALA A 290 21.89 4.48 -8.89
CA ALA A 290 21.77 5.88 -8.47
C ALA A 290 20.33 6.36 -8.61
N SER A 291 19.86 7.17 -7.65
CA SER A 291 18.53 7.78 -7.71
C SER A 291 18.44 8.77 -8.88
N PRO A 292 17.43 8.64 -9.76
CA PRO A 292 17.24 9.59 -10.84
C PRO A 292 16.65 10.90 -10.31
N TRP A 293 17.01 12.02 -10.94
CA TRP A 293 16.36 13.31 -10.65
C TRP A 293 15.10 13.50 -11.50
N LEU A 294 14.18 14.33 -11.00
CA LEU A 294 12.97 14.73 -11.72
C LEU A 294 13.25 15.98 -12.57
N GLU A 295 12.93 15.94 -13.85
CA GLU A 295 12.89 17.13 -14.68
C GLU A 295 11.59 17.93 -14.42
N ARG A 296 11.61 19.23 -14.71
CA ARG A 296 10.46 20.13 -14.48
C ARG A 296 9.16 19.69 -15.17
N ALA A 297 9.28 18.97 -16.29
CA ALA A 297 8.09 18.43 -16.98
C ALA A 297 7.43 17.32 -16.15
N ALA A 298 8.24 16.40 -15.59
CA ALA A 298 7.76 15.35 -14.69
C ALA A 298 7.16 15.92 -13.39
N GLU A 299 7.81 16.93 -12.80
CA GLU A 299 7.28 17.61 -11.60
C GLU A 299 5.90 18.24 -11.87
N ARG A 300 5.71 18.88 -13.04
CA ARG A 300 4.39 19.44 -13.43
C ARG A 300 3.32 18.38 -13.60
N GLN A 301 3.66 17.22 -14.19
CA GLN A 301 2.72 16.11 -14.30
C GLN A 301 2.28 15.60 -12.92
N LEU A 302 3.22 15.42 -11.99
CA LEU A 302 2.91 15.02 -10.62
C LEU A 302 1.98 16.01 -9.93
N LEU A 303 2.28 17.31 -10.03
CA LEU A 303 1.50 18.37 -9.40
C LEU A 303 0.11 18.57 -10.05
N GLY A 304 -0.05 18.21 -11.31
CA GLY A 304 -1.33 18.28 -12.04
C GLY A 304 -2.27 17.11 -11.78
N HIS A 305 -1.77 16.01 -11.22
CA HIS A 305 -2.58 14.82 -10.99
C HIS A 305 -3.39 14.89 -9.68
N ALA A 306 -4.58 14.28 -9.67
CA ALA A 306 -5.52 14.33 -8.54
C ALA A 306 -5.22 13.29 -7.43
N TRP A 307 -4.43 12.27 -7.72
CA TRP A 307 -4.01 11.20 -6.80
C TRP A 307 -5.16 10.48 -6.09
N PRO A 308 -6.13 9.89 -6.82
CA PRO A 308 -7.26 9.18 -6.21
C PRO A 308 -6.81 7.99 -5.35
N GLY A 309 -5.70 7.34 -5.68
CA GLY A 309 -5.09 6.27 -4.88
C GLY A 309 -4.04 6.76 -3.88
N ASN A 310 -3.90 8.09 -3.74
CA ASN A 310 -3.01 8.72 -2.76
C ASN A 310 -1.55 8.27 -2.85
N VAL A 311 -0.86 8.10 -1.71
CA VAL A 311 0.56 7.68 -1.65
C VAL A 311 0.76 6.29 -2.24
N ARG A 312 -0.24 5.40 -2.13
CA ARG A 312 -0.14 4.06 -2.71
C ARG A 312 -0.05 4.09 -4.24
N GLU A 313 -0.82 4.96 -4.87
CA GLU A 313 -0.74 5.19 -6.31
C GLU A 313 0.63 5.76 -6.71
N LEU A 314 1.12 6.73 -5.94
CA LEU A 314 2.45 7.32 -6.14
C LEU A 314 3.57 6.26 -6.02
N GLU A 315 3.52 5.39 -5.03
CA GLU A 315 4.46 4.27 -4.86
C GLU A 315 4.49 3.36 -6.08
N VAL A 316 3.32 2.99 -6.60
CA VAL A 316 3.19 2.15 -7.80
C VAL A 316 3.74 2.85 -9.04
N LEU A 317 3.39 4.12 -9.22
CA LEU A 317 3.88 4.94 -10.34
C LEU A 317 5.41 5.05 -10.32
N VAL A 318 5.99 5.40 -9.19
CA VAL A 318 7.45 5.52 -9.01
C VAL A 318 8.15 4.19 -9.30
N GLY A 319 7.63 3.08 -8.75
CA GLY A 319 8.20 1.76 -8.99
C GLY A 319 8.17 1.37 -10.47
N ARG A 320 7.06 1.58 -11.17
CA ARG A 320 6.96 1.34 -12.61
C ARG A 320 7.90 2.22 -13.43
N THR A 321 7.91 3.51 -13.13
CA THR A 321 8.77 4.45 -13.86
C THR A 321 10.24 4.08 -13.74
N LEU A 322 10.66 3.65 -12.55
CA LEU A 322 12.06 3.27 -12.31
C LEU A 322 12.47 2.03 -13.10
N LEU A 323 11.57 1.05 -13.26
CA LEU A 323 11.82 -0.17 -14.05
C LEU A 323 12.11 0.13 -15.53
N PHE A 324 11.52 1.19 -16.09
CA PHE A 324 11.66 1.56 -17.50
C PHE A 324 12.54 2.80 -17.70
N ALA A 325 13.04 3.42 -16.63
CA ALA A 325 13.90 4.61 -16.73
C ALA A 325 15.28 4.22 -17.24
N GLU A 326 15.61 4.68 -18.46
CA GLU A 326 16.95 4.64 -19.02
C GLU A 326 17.68 5.94 -18.63
N GLY A 327 18.76 5.83 -17.80
CA GLY A 327 19.58 6.96 -17.40
C GLY A 327 19.26 7.55 -16.02
N HIS A 328 19.73 8.80 -15.80
CA HIS A 328 19.70 9.43 -14.48
C HIS A 328 18.59 10.48 -14.31
N ALA A 329 17.69 10.66 -15.29
CA ALA A 329 16.65 11.66 -15.27
C ALA A 329 15.28 11.09 -15.65
N ILE A 330 14.25 11.42 -14.88
CA ILE A 330 12.85 11.17 -15.22
C ILE A 330 12.29 12.45 -15.86
N ARG A 331 12.06 12.37 -17.18
CA ARG A 331 11.50 13.48 -17.97
C ARG A 331 10.00 13.57 -17.89
N THR A 332 9.35 12.40 -17.94
CA THR A 332 7.90 12.27 -17.90
C THR A 332 7.52 11.01 -17.17
N PHE A 333 6.29 10.98 -16.68
CA PHE A 333 5.62 9.79 -16.20
C PHE A 333 4.61 9.34 -17.28
N PRO A 334 4.93 8.34 -18.10
CA PRO A 334 4.06 7.93 -19.22
C PRO A 334 2.63 7.59 -18.76
N ASP A 335 2.51 6.95 -17.59
CA ASP A 335 1.21 6.57 -17.02
C ASP A 335 0.36 7.77 -16.59
N LEU A 336 0.96 8.93 -16.30
CA LEU A 336 0.24 10.17 -15.98
C LEU A 336 -0.14 10.96 -17.25
N GLY A 337 0.61 10.80 -18.33
CA GLY A 337 0.30 11.44 -19.64
C GLY A 337 -0.78 10.74 -20.43
N LEU A 338 -0.88 9.43 -20.23
CA LEU A 338 -1.95 8.58 -20.78
C LEU A 338 -3.11 8.55 -19.77
N GLY A 339 -3.64 9.60 -19.24
CA GLY A 339 -4.65 9.54 -18.19
C GLY A 339 -4.97 8.10 -17.85
N MET A 340 -4.48 7.57 -16.74
CA MET A 340 -4.87 6.23 -16.31
C MET A 340 -6.34 6.13 -16.65
N ALA A 341 -6.72 5.26 -17.56
CA ALA A 341 -8.14 4.98 -17.77
C ALA A 341 -8.60 4.69 -16.34
N THR A 342 -9.22 5.68 -15.73
CA THR A 342 -9.87 5.51 -14.43
C THR A 342 -10.65 4.24 -14.64
N PRO A 343 -10.37 3.15 -13.92
CA PRO A 343 -11.14 1.95 -14.10
C PRO A 343 -12.55 2.46 -14.08
N LEU A 344 -13.29 2.25 -15.18
CA LEU A 344 -14.66 2.73 -15.31
C LEU A 344 -15.34 2.30 -14.03
N CYS A 345 -15.36 3.20 -13.04
CA CYS A 345 -16.09 3.00 -11.80
C CYS A 345 -17.54 3.08 -12.26
N LEU A 346 -18.03 1.92 -12.69
CA LEU A 346 -19.44 1.75 -12.97
C LEU A 346 -20.14 1.99 -11.64
N PRO A 347 -20.90 3.06 -11.48
CA PRO A 347 -21.73 3.22 -10.30
C PRO A 347 -22.63 2.01 -10.23
N TRP A 348 -22.47 1.18 -9.20
CA TRP A 348 -23.31 0.01 -8.97
C TRP A 348 -24.67 0.49 -8.44
N PRO A 349 -25.77 -0.18 -8.76
CA PRO A 349 -26.88 0.36 -9.52
C PRO A 349 -27.56 1.53 -8.81
N GLU A 350 -27.57 2.68 -9.45
CA GLU A 350 -28.66 3.64 -9.22
C GLU A 350 -29.95 3.16 -9.90
N PRO A 351 -31.13 3.55 -9.41
CA PRO A 351 -32.41 3.16 -10.00
C PRO A 351 -32.56 3.73 -11.42
N GLY A 352 -32.41 2.88 -12.42
CA GLY A 352 -32.45 3.29 -13.83
C GLY A 352 -32.14 2.20 -14.85
N GLY A 353 -31.70 1.03 -14.38
CA GLY A 353 -31.43 -0.12 -15.25
C GLY A 353 -30.18 -0.03 -16.09
N LEU A 354 -29.83 -1.12 -16.78
CA LEU A 354 -28.62 -1.30 -17.59
C LEU A 354 -28.45 -0.21 -18.67
N GLU A 355 -29.53 0.22 -19.28
CA GLU A 355 -29.48 1.20 -20.38
C GLU A 355 -29.06 2.60 -19.91
N THR A 356 -29.48 3.02 -18.73
CA THR A 356 -29.04 4.27 -18.10
C THR A 356 -27.56 4.21 -17.73
N MET A 357 -27.10 3.07 -17.22
CA MET A 357 -25.70 2.84 -16.91
C MET A 357 -24.84 2.88 -18.18
N LEU A 358 -25.24 2.21 -19.25
CA LEU A 358 -24.51 2.21 -20.51
C LEU A 358 -24.42 3.63 -21.11
N ARG A 359 -25.48 4.43 -21.01
CA ARG A 359 -25.44 5.84 -21.45
C ARG A 359 -24.49 6.69 -20.61
N ALA A 360 -24.48 6.49 -19.29
CA ALA A 360 -23.56 7.21 -18.41
C ALA A 360 -22.10 6.86 -18.70
N VAL A 361 -21.81 5.57 -18.92
CA VAL A 361 -20.49 5.07 -19.32
C VAL A 361 -20.06 5.62 -20.67
N ALA A 362 -20.93 5.56 -21.69
CA ALA A 362 -20.65 6.08 -23.01
C ALA A 362 -20.35 7.58 -22.96
N ARG A 363 -21.13 8.34 -22.18
CA ARG A 363 -20.93 9.77 -21.99
C ARG A 363 -19.61 10.11 -21.31
N SER A 364 -19.22 9.33 -20.27
CA SER A 364 -17.94 9.48 -19.58
C SER A 364 -16.76 9.15 -20.50
N ALA A 365 -16.86 8.07 -21.26
CA ALA A 365 -15.83 7.66 -22.23
C ALA A 365 -15.67 8.71 -23.35
N GLU A 366 -16.78 9.25 -23.85
CA GLU A 366 -16.77 10.31 -24.85
C GLU A 366 -16.08 11.59 -24.35
N ALA A 367 -16.40 12.04 -23.13
CA ALA A 367 -15.73 13.19 -22.49
C ALA A 367 -14.21 12.99 -22.38
N GLN A 368 -13.77 11.80 -22.00
CA GLN A 368 -12.35 11.47 -21.90
C GLN A 368 -11.65 11.49 -23.27
N LEU A 369 -12.27 10.96 -24.31
CA LEU A 369 -11.73 10.99 -25.67
C LEU A 369 -11.61 12.43 -26.20
N LEU A 370 -12.61 13.28 -25.94
CA LEU A 370 -12.59 14.68 -26.32
C LEU A 370 -11.47 15.45 -25.61
N LEU A 371 -11.34 15.29 -24.30
CA LEU A 371 -10.27 15.91 -23.49
C LEU A 371 -8.89 15.46 -23.96
N ARG A 372 -8.74 14.19 -24.27
CA ARG A 372 -7.47 13.62 -24.73
C ARG A 372 -7.09 14.20 -26.10
N ALA A 373 -8.00 14.23 -27.06
CA ALA A 373 -7.75 14.78 -28.37
C ALA A 373 -7.39 16.28 -28.33
N MET A 374 -8.06 17.04 -27.45
CA MET A 374 -7.75 18.46 -27.24
C MET A 374 -6.37 18.64 -26.61
N SER A 375 -6.00 17.81 -25.65
CA SER A 375 -4.67 17.83 -25.00
C SER A 375 -3.55 17.47 -25.99
N GLU A 376 -3.72 16.40 -26.79
CA GLU A 376 -2.74 15.98 -27.81
C GLU A 376 -2.59 17.01 -28.94
N ALA A 377 -3.66 17.72 -29.26
CA ALA A 377 -3.67 18.83 -30.22
C ALA A 377 -3.20 20.16 -29.62
N ALA A 378 -2.80 20.20 -28.34
CA ALA A 378 -2.42 21.44 -27.63
C ALA A 378 -3.48 22.56 -27.73
N GLY A 379 -4.75 22.18 -27.71
CA GLY A 379 -5.88 23.12 -27.82
C GLY A 379 -6.30 23.48 -29.24
N ASP A 380 -5.61 22.98 -30.26
CA ASP A 380 -5.96 23.26 -31.69
C ASP A 380 -7.18 22.42 -32.10
N LEU A 381 -8.35 23.09 -32.20
CA LEU A 381 -9.61 22.47 -32.56
C LEU A 381 -9.60 21.75 -33.94
N PRO A 382 -9.05 22.34 -35.02
CA PRO A 382 -8.92 21.65 -36.31
C PRO A 382 -8.15 20.33 -36.20
N ARG A 383 -7.02 20.35 -35.55
CA ARG A 383 -6.16 19.18 -35.37
C ARG A 383 -6.81 18.11 -34.49
N ALA A 384 -7.47 18.51 -33.40
CA ALA A 384 -8.20 17.58 -32.54
C ALA A 384 -9.39 16.95 -33.28
N ALA A 385 -10.10 17.73 -34.12
CA ALA A 385 -11.20 17.25 -34.95
C ALA A 385 -10.71 16.19 -35.96
N GLU A 386 -9.59 16.45 -36.62
CA GLU A 386 -8.95 15.51 -37.55
C GLU A 386 -8.59 14.20 -36.88
N THR A 387 -7.97 14.27 -35.68
CA THR A 387 -7.59 13.07 -34.87
C THR A 387 -8.80 12.21 -34.52
N LEU A 388 -9.95 12.83 -34.26
CA LEU A 388 -11.19 12.12 -33.89
C LEU A 388 -12.07 11.77 -35.13
N GLY A 389 -11.66 12.14 -36.34
CA GLY A 389 -12.47 11.96 -37.55
C GLY A 389 -13.78 12.77 -37.54
N LEU A 390 -13.78 13.90 -36.83
CA LEU A 390 -14.95 14.80 -36.70
C LEU A 390 -14.75 16.10 -37.47
N THR A 391 -15.88 16.80 -37.76
CA THR A 391 -15.77 18.20 -38.20
C THR A 391 -15.53 19.11 -37.00
N VAL A 392 -14.83 20.24 -37.19
CA VAL A 392 -14.57 21.22 -36.13
C VAL A 392 -15.88 21.67 -35.45
N ARG A 393 -16.95 21.83 -36.24
CA ARG A 393 -18.28 22.20 -35.73
C ARG A 393 -18.85 21.10 -34.80
N THR A 394 -18.73 19.85 -35.21
CA THR A 394 -19.20 18.71 -34.41
C THR A 394 -18.39 18.56 -33.12
N LEU A 395 -17.06 18.72 -33.17
CA LEU A 395 -16.20 18.69 -32.01
C LEU A 395 -16.56 19.81 -31.01
N ALA A 396 -16.70 21.05 -31.52
CA ALA A 396 -17.10 22.20 -30.68
C ALA A 396 -18.47 22.02 -30.03
N GLN A 397 -19.41 21.36 -30.71
CA GLN A 397 -20.71 21.04 -30.14
C GLN A 397 -20.60 20.01 -29.01
N ARG A 398 -19.86 18.90 -29.24
CA ARG A 398 -19.68 17.86 -28.25
C ARG A 398 -18.92 18.35 -27.03
N LEU A 399 -17.89 19.19 -27.18
CA LEU A 399 -17.20 19.83 -26.06
C LEU A 399 -18.16 20.64 -25.18
N ARG A 400 -19.10 21.41 -25.78
CA ARG A 400 -20.14 22.12 -25.03
C ARG A 400 -21.11 21.19 -24.33
N ASP A 401 -21.55 20.11 -24.99
CA ASP A 401 -22.48 19.13 -24.42
C ASP A 401 -21.88 18.41 -23.17
N HIS A 402 -20.55 18.37 -23.10
CA HIS A 402 -19.80 17.84 -21.96
C HIS A 402 -19.30 18.93 -20.99
N ALA A 403 -19.71 20.20 -21.17
CA ALA A 403 -19.28 21.34 -20.36
C ALA A 403 -17.74 21.49 -20.26
N ILE A 404 -17.01 21.13 -21.32
CA ILE A 404 -15.56 21.31 -21.43
C ILE A 404 -15.31 22.73 -21.95
N PRO A 405 -14.60 23.60 -21.18
CA PRO A 405 -14.39 24.99 -21.58
C PRO A 405 -13.46 25.07 -22.80
N LEU A 406 -13.82 26.00 -23.73
CA LEU A 406 -13.07 26.29 -24.94
C LEU A 406 -12.05 27.43 -24.72
N GLU A 407 -12.04 28.08 -23.54
CA GLU A 407 -11.39 29.38 -23.31
C GLU A 407 -9.87 29.34 -23.14
N ASP A 408 -9.24 28.16 -22.98
CA ASP A 408 -7.79 28.08 -22.85
C ASP A 408 -7.03 28.02 -24.20
N CYS A 409 -7.71 28.11 -25.32
CA CYS A 409 -7.13 27.86 -26.66
C CYS A 409 -6.83 29.13 -27.50
N GLU A 410 -7.34 30.30 -27.14
CA GLU A 410 -7.17 31.52 -27.97
C GLU A 410 -5.99 32.42 -27.55
N SER A 411 -5.33 32.17 -26.41
CA SER A 411 -4.30 33.10 -25.88
C SER A 411 -2.89 32.95 -26.44
N THR A 412 -2.63 32.00 -27.35
CA THR A 412 -1.26 31.75 -27.87
C THR A 412 -0.98 32.27 -29.29
N HIS A 413 -1.98 32.81 -30.00
CA HIS A 413 -1.80 33.27 -31.40
C HIS A 413 -1.81 34.77 -31.61
N SER A 414 -1.87 35.62 -30.60
CA SER A 414 -1.89 37.08 -30.74
C SER A 414 -0.60 37.78 -30.26
N ARG A 415 0.56 37.18 -30.46
CA ARG A 415 1.84 37.92 -30.35
C ARG A 415 2.85 37.45 -31.38
N LYS A 416 2.62 37.75 -32.66
CA LYS A 416 3.66 37.92 -33.67
C LYS A 416 3.11 38.84 -34.75
N ALA A 417 3.54 40.08 -34.72
CA ALA A 417 4.02 40.98 -35.73
C ALA A 417 3.73 42.47 -35.37
N PRO A 418 4.54 43.40 -35.77
CA PRO A 418 5.74 43.33 -36.54
C PRO A 418 7.02 43.49 -35.74
#